data_405f106052ed651647609908204c3b45
#
_entry.id   405f106052ed651647609908204c3b45
#
_cell.length_a   1.000
_cell.length_b   1.000
_cell.length_c   1.000
_cell.angle_alpha   90.00
_cell.angle_beta   90.00
_cell.angle_gamma   90.00
#
_symmetry.space_group_name_H-M   'P 1'
#
loop_
_entity.id
_entity.type
_entity.pdbx_description
1 polymer ?
#
loop_
_entity_poly.entity_id
_entity_poly.type
_entity_poly.pdbx_seq_one_letter_code
_entity_poly.pdbx_strand_id
1 'polypeptide(L)'
;MKNYLSIILITCSTTFLLSQTRFSNQDVFEIQYVKDPQIAPNNSQIVYVRTSMDIMTDSKTSSLWKISGDGTEHQKLTSSTANESSPRWSPDGKKIAFVSSTDDENGSEIYIYWVESKQYSSISQLKQSPKNIRWSPDGKYIGFTMFVEDDVLKLVSPPQKPDNATWAPAPRITDRLKHEADGSGYMEKGFHHLFMISSEGGTPIQVSSESYNHQSFDWSKDSKKMIFTSNYSENWEYEFRNSEIYSIKVDGSDLKQLTDRNGPDRGPVVSPDGRTIAYLGYLDKVQTYQVTKLYMMNIDGSNKREIKTNLDRSISSLRWAPDGKGVYFKYDNHGNGKIGYTSLSGKTKKIADNLGGTSIGRPYGGGSYSMSKTGKIVYTLSTPYHPADIGIFDGRKVQRITNLNFDLLSNRDLGTVEDIWYTSSVDGRKIQGWIAKPPEFDKNKKYPLIVENHGGPISNYGDRFSPEILLYSASD
;
A
#
# COMPACT_ATOMS: atom_id res chain seq x y z
N MET A 1 -80.39 -19.28 19.95
CA MET A 1 -79.75 -18.27 19.08
C MET A 1 -78.49 -17.79 19.81
N LYS A 2 -77.29 -18.25 19.38
CA LYS A 2 -76.03 -17.84 19.97
C LYS A 2 -75.39 -16.87 18.99
N ASN A 3 -75.21 -15.60 19.37
CA ASN A 3 -74.56 -14.59 18.64
C ASN A 3 -73.02 -14.74 18.81
N TYR A 4 -72.26 -15.02 17.74
CA TYR A 4 -70.80 -14.95 17.70
C TYR A 4 -70.39 -13.54 17.25
N LEU A 5 -69.74 -12.80 18.14
CA LEU A 5 -69.15 -11.53 17.88
C LEU A 5 -67.73 -11.82 17.38
N SER A 6 -67.48 -11.62 16.06
CA SER A 6 -66.11 -11.72 15.46
C SER A 6 -65.38 -10.39 15.65
N ILE A 7 -64.36 -10.38 16.50
CA ILE A 7 -63.45 -9.26 16.66
C ILE A 7 -62.38 -9.37 15.56
N ILE A 8 -62.39 -8.46 14.59
CA ILE A 8 -61.32 -8.31 13.60
C ILE A 8 -60.21 -7.46 14.23
N LEU A 9 -59.06 -8.09 14.53
CA LEU A 9 -57.88 -7.41 15.01
C LEU A 9 -57.13 -6.88 13.77
N ILE A 10 -57.21 -5.56 13.49
CA ILE A 10 -56.41 -4.89 12.47
C ILE A 10 -55.06 -4.58 13.09
N THR A 11 -54.05 -5.41 12.82
CA THR A 11 -52.65 -5.09 13.13
C THR A 11 -52.12 -4.09 12.12
N CYS A 12 -52.05 -2.82 12.52
CA CYS A 12 -51.43 -1.77 11.77
C CYS A 12 -49.89 -1.94 11.88
N SER A 13 -49.27 -2.61 10.94
CA SER A 13 -47.79 -2.69 10.84
C SER A 13 -47.30 -1.32 10.39
N THR A 14 -46.95 -0.45 11.31
CA THR A 14 -46.16 0.76 11.01
C THR A 14 -44.74 0.34 10.66
N THR A 15 -44.46 0.15 9.39
CA THR A 15 -43.11 0.16 8.88
C THR A 15 -42.55 1.58 9.04
N PHE A 16 -41.73 1.78 10.07
CA PHE A 16 -40.87 2.96 10.13
C PHE A 16 -39.89 2.85 8.96
N LEU A 17 -40.14 3.53 7.88
CA LEU A 17 -39.14 3.88 6.90
C LEU A 17 -38.18 4.86 7.60
N LEU A 18 -37.11 4.35 8.19
CA LEU A 18 -36.02 5.19 8.63
C LEU A 18 -35.46 5.86 7.37
N SER A 19 -35.75 7.15 7.21
CA SER A 19 -35.11 7.96 6.17
C SER A 19 -33.60 7.93 6.37
N GLN A 20 -32.86 7.53 5.35
CA GLN A 20 -31.40 7.63 5.38
C GLN A 20 -31.01 9.10 5.60
N THR A 21 -30.06 9.34 6.48
CA THR A 21 -29.52 10.68 6.70
C THR A 21 -28.33 10.93 5.78
N ARG A 22 -28.01 12.20 5.53
CA ARG A 22 -26.83 12.57 4.73
C ARG A 22 -25.55 12.24 5.49
N PHE A 23 -24.48 11.99 4.75
CA PHE A 23 -23.14 11.79 5.29
C PHE A 23 -22.65 13.09 5.97
N SER A 24 -22.10 12.99 7.18
CA SER A 24 -21.74 14.13 8.03
C SER A 24 -20.27 14.10 8.46
N ASN A 25 -19.78 15.22 8.98
CA ASN A 25 -18.41 15.31 9.51
C ASN A 25 -18.13 14.28 10.61
N GLN A 26 -19.14 13.97 11.45
CA GLN A 26 -19.01 12.97 12.52
C GLN A 26 -18.77 11.57 11.95
N ASP A 27 -19.39 11.25 10.83
CA ASP A 27 -19.29 9.93 10.20
C ASP A 27 -17.86 9.61 9.74
N VAL A 28 -17.04 10.62 9.49
CA VAL A 28 -15.61 10.45 9.13
C VAL A 28 -14.86 9.67 10.22
N PHE A 29 -15.18 9.90 11.49
CA PHE A 29 -14.56 9.23 12.63
C PHE A 29 -15.05 7.79 12.82
N GLU A 30 -16.17 7.41 12.22
CA GLU A 30 -16.70 6.06 12.28
C GLU A 30 -16.18 5.17 11.14
N ILE A 31 -15.52 5.76 10.12
CA ILE A 31 -15.02 5.02 8.97
C ILE A 31 -13.88 4.09 9.37
N GLN A 32 -13.96 2.87 8.87
CA GLN A 32 -12.91 1.85 8.98
C GLN A 32 -12.58 1.30 7.60
N TYR A 33 -11.31 0.90 7.40
CA TYR A 33 -10.91 0.36 6.11
C TYR A 33 -9.73 -0.60 6.18
N VAL A 34 -9.67 -1.45 5.18
CA VAL A 34 -8.63 -2.47 5.00
C VAL A 34 -7.39 -1.86 4.36
N LYS A 35 -6.22 -2.21 4.91
CA LYS A 35 -4.91 -2.04 4.25
C LYS A 35 -4.14 -3.36 4.27
N ASP A 36 -3.26 -3.52 3.30
CA ASP A 36 -2.25 -4.57 3.21
C ASP A 36 -2.75 -5.99 3.53
N PRO A 37 -3.83 -6.48 2.87
CA PRO A 37 -4.33 -7.83 3.11
C PRO A 37 -3.33 -8.88 2.61
N GLN A 38 -3.04 -9.87 3.47
CA GLN A 38 -2.07 -10.95 3.22
C GLN A 38 -2.75 -12.30 3.41
N ILE A 39 -2.86 -13.07 2.34
CA ILE A 39 -3.41 -14.42 2.40
C ILE A 39 -2.32 -15.41 2.84
N ALA A 40 -2.68 -16.32 3.72
CA ALA A 40 -1.80 -17.42 4.15
C ALA A 40 -1.38 -18.30 2.96
N PRO A 41 -0.17 -18.89 2.99
CA PRO A 41 0.32 -19.75 1.92
C PRO A 41 -0.62 -20.91 1.56
N ASN A 42 -1.37 -21.43 2.53
CA ASN A 42 -2.32 -22.54 2.40
C ASN A 42 -3.78 -22.10 2.15
N ASN A 43 -4.05 -20.80 1.97
CA ASN A 43 -5.39 -20.18 1.81
C ASN A 43 -6.30 -20.21 3.05
N SER A 44 -5.85 -20.65 4.20
CA SER A 44 -6.73 -20.84 5.36
C SER A 44 -7.23 -19.51 5.93
N GLN A 45 -6.36 -18.52 5.99
CA GLN A 45 -6.64 -17.25 6.64
C GLN A 45 -6.06 -16.07 5.84
N ILE A 46 -6.64 -14.91 6.08
CA ILE A 46 -6.16 -13.61 5.61
C ILE A 46 -5.90 -12.77 6.85
N VAL A 47 -4.70 -12.21 6.95
CA VAL A 47 -4.37 -11.15 7.92
C VAL A 47 -4.32 -9.82 7.19
N TYR A 48 -4.80 -8.76 7.83
CA TYR A 48 -4.83 -7.43 7.23
C TYR A 48 -4.73 -6.34 8.31
N VAL A 49 -4.39 -5.15 7.90
CA VAL A 49 -4.42 -3.96 8.74
C VAL A 49 -5.80 -3.33 8.65
N ARG A 50 -6.50 -3.21 9.79
CA ARG A 50 -7.73 -2.42 9.92
C ARG A 50 -7.37 -1.05 10.45
N THR A 51 -7.65 -0.02 9.68
CA THR A 51 -7.47 1.37 10.07
C THR A 51 -8.81 1.93 10.54
N SER A 52 -8.79 2.61 11.66
CA SER A 52 -9.91 3.32 12.29
C SER A 52 -9.50 4.76 12.58
N MET A 53 -10.49 5.61 12.82
CA MET A 53 -10.26 7.00 13.27
C MET A 53 -10.46 7.10 14.77
N ASP A 54 -9.70 7.93 15.42
CA ASP A 54 -9.84 8.26 16.82
C ASP A 54 -10.21 9.75 16.97
N ILE A 55 -11.45 10.02 17.34
CA ILE A 55 -11.98 11.37 17.54
C ILE A 55 -11.33 12.08 18.71
N MET A 56 -10.82 11.36 19.70
CA MET A 56 -10.22 11.96 20.90
C MET A 56 -8.86 12.56 20.63
N THR A 57 -8.14 12.02 19.65
CA THR A 57 -6.78 12.45 19.29
C THR A 57 -6.68 12.99 17.87
N ASP A 58 -7.81 13.06 17.13
CA ASP A 58 -7.89 13.44 15.71
C ASP A 58 -6.83 12.73 14.86
N SER A 59 -6.70 11.43 15.09
CA SER A 59 -5.65 10.62 14.48
C SER A 59 -6.19 9.29 13.93
N LYS A 60 -5.32 8.60 13.18
CA LYS A 60 -5.61 7.26 12.67
C LYS A 60 -4.96 6.23 13.57
N THR A 61 -5.73 5.21 13.91
CA THR A 61 -5.24 4.01 14.58
C THR A 61 -5.25 2.82 13.63
N SER A 62 -4.34 1.88 13.83
CA SER A 62 -4.24 0.68 13.01
C SER A 62 -3.96 -0.55 13.84
N SER A 63 -4.67 -1.64 13.55
CA SER A 63 -4.51 -2.91 14.24
C SER A 63 -4.59 -4.08 13.27
N LEU A 64 -3.97 -5.20 13.62
CA LEU A 64 -4.04 -6.42 12.82
C LEU A 64 -5.31 -7.20 13.11
N TRP A 65 -5.96 -7.62 12.05
CA TRP A 65 -7.13 -8.46 12.06
C TRP A 65 -6.92 -9.68 11.20
N LYS A 66 -7.60 -10.77 11.52
CA LYS A 66 -7.65 -11.98 10.71
C LYS A 66 -9.06 -12.37 10.38
N ILE A 67 -9.22 -13.02 9.25
CA ILE A 67 -10.48 -13.56 8.76
C ILE A 67 -10.19 -14.85 7.99
N SER A 68 -11.08 -15.83 8.09
CA SER A 68 -10.97 -17.04 7.28
C SER A 68 -11.18 -16.76 5.79
N GLY A 69 -10.65 -17.62 4.94
CA GLY A 69 -10.74 -17.45 3.48
C GLY A 69 -12.16 -17.53 2.91
N ASP A 70 -13.14 -17.94 3.72
CA ASP A 70 -14.58 -17.96 3.42
C ASP A 70 -15.35 -16.76 4.02
N GLY A 71 -14.66 -15.86 4.74
CA GLY A 71 -15.26 -14.68 5.37
C GLY A 71 -15.74 -14.90 6.82
N THR A 72 -15.52 -16.07 7.38
CA THR A 72 -15.83 -16.39 8.78
C THR A 72 -14.67 -16.11 9.72
N GLU A 73 -14.85 -16.33 11.03
CA GLU A 73 -13.80 -16.15 12.06
C GLU A 73 -13.10 -14.79 12.02
N HIS A 74 -13.87 -13.72 11.84
CA HIS A 74 -13.36 -12.36 11.75
C HIS A 74 -13.06 -11.79 13.13
N GLN A 75 -11.78 -11.60 13.46
CA GLN A 75 -11.37 -11.16 14.80
C GLN A 75 -10.05 -10.37 14.78
N LYS A 76 -9.85 -9.53 15.81
CA LYS A 76 -8.58 -8.85 16.05
C LYS A 76 -7.48 -9.89 16.31
N LEU A 77 -6.29 -9.70 15.76
CA LEU A 77 -5.19 -10.66 15.86
C LEU A 77 -4.42 -10.51 17.17
N THR A 78 -4.21 -9.28 17.61
CA THR A 78 -3.42 -8.91 18.79
C THR A 78 -4.28 -8.18 19.81
N SER A 79 -3.85 -8.13 21.06
CA SER A 79 -4.47 -7.32 22.12
C SER A 79 -3.83 -5.93 22.26
N SER A 80 -2.82 -5.61 21.43
CA SER A 80 -2.10 -4.33 21.47
C SER A 80 -3.00 -3.15 21.18
N THR A 81 -2.71 -2.01 21.83
CA THR A 81 -3.26 -0.68 21.51
C THR A 81 -2.34 0.13 20.60
N ALA A 82 -1.10 -0.33 20.39
CA ALA A 82 -0.13 0.27 19.49
C ALA A 82 -0.58 0.20 18.02
N ASN A 83 -0.06 1.10 17.21
CA ASN A 83 -0.29 1.05 15.76
C ASN A 83 0.50 -0.10 15.12
N GLU A 84 -0.21 -0.99 14.46
CA GLU A 84 0.34 -2.19 13.82
C GLU A 84 0.24 -2.10 12.30
N SER A 85 1.25 -2.64 11.60
CA SER A 85 1.33 -2.56 10.14
C SER A 85 2.15 -3.70 9.53
N SER A 86 2.13 -3.78 8.20
CA SER A 86 3.02 -4.64 7.41
C SER A 86 3.00 -6.12 7.78
N PRO A 87 1.84 -6.78 7.95
CA PRO A 87 1.80 -8.20 8.25
C PRO A 87 2.39 -9.03 7.10
N ARG A 88 3.21 -10.05 7.44
CA ARG A 88 3.83 -10.97 6.46
C ARG A 88 3.82 -12.39 6.99
N TRP A 89 3.16 -13.27 6.27
CA TRP A 89 3.19 -14.69 6.58
C TRP A 89 4.58 -15.30 6.36
N SER A 90 5.01 -16.14 7.28
CA SER A 90 6.18 -17.00 7.05
C SER A 90 5.93 -17.96 5.89
N PRO A 91 6.97 -18.46 5.20
CA PRO A 91 6.82 -19.37 4.06
C PRO A 91 6.05 -20.67 4.37
N ASP A 92 6.10 -21.14 5.62
CA ASP A 92 5.39 -22.31 6.12
C ASP A 92 3.97 -22.00 6.63
N GLY A 93 3.61 -20.71 6.78
CA GLY A 93 2.32 -20.25 7.27
C GLY A 93 2.11 -20.41 8.78
N LYS A 94 3.16 -20.66 9.57
CA LYS A 94 3.06 -20.85 11.03
C LYS A 94 3.29 -19.60 11.84
N LYS A 95 3.91 -18.57 11.24
CA LYS A 95 4.20 -17.28 11.86
C LYS A 95 3.74 -16.13 11.00
N ILE A 96 3.48 -14.98 11.63
CA ILE A 96 3.23 -13.70 10.96
C ILE A 96 4.21 -12.69 11.55
N ALA A 97 5.10 -12.15 10.71
CA ALA A 97 5.88 -10.98 11.08
C ALA A 97 5.07 -9.72 10.85
N PHE A 98 5.20 -8.73 11.71
CA PHE A 98 4.55 -7.44 11.55
C PHE A 98 5.36 -6.33 12.25
N VAL A 99 5.02 -5.09 11.96
CA VAL A 99 5.64 -3.92 12.60
C VAL A 99 4.62 -3.31 13.56
N SER A 100 5.04 -3.05 14.78
CA SER A 100 4.25 -2.36 15.79
C SER A 100 4.99 -1.14 16.33
N SER A 101 4.27 -0.02 16.52
CA SER A 101 4.86 1.16 17.17
C SER A 101 5.22 0.86 18.64
N THR A 102 6.22 1.57 19.15
CA THR A 102 6.60 1.58 20.55
C THR A 102 6.12 2.88 21.20
N ASP A 103 6.32 2.99 22.52
CA ASP A 103 6.01 4.23 23.25
C ASP A 103 7.01 5.37 22.96
N ASP A 104 8.14 5.06 22.33
CA ASP A 104 9.09 6.06 21.84
C ASP A 104 8.53 6.81 20.63
N GLU A 105 8.66 8.12 20.60
CA GLU A 105 8.01 9.02 19.63
C GLU A 105 8.18 8.65 18.16
N ASN A 106 9.22 7.90 17.77
CA ASN A 106 9.48 7.48 16.40
C ASN A 106 9.82 5.98 16.26
N GLY A 107 9.67 5.22 17.34
CA GLY A 107 10.08 3.82 17.40
C GLY A 107 9.02 2.87 16.83
N SER A 108 9.50 1.86 16.12
CA SER A 108 8.68 0.68 15.75
C SER A 108 9.59 -0.54 15.73
N GLU A 109 9.03 -1.66 16.15
CA GLU A 109 9.75 -2.91 16.27
C GLU A 109 9.12 -3.99 15.38
N ILE A 110 9.91 -5.02 15.07
CA ILE A 110 9.43 -6.21 14.37
C ILE A 110 8.94 -7.19 15.43
N TYR A 111 7.70 -7.61 15.27
CA TYR A 111 7.03 -8.62 16.08
C TYR A 111 6.80 -9.89 15.30
N ILE A 112 6.74 -11.01 16.00
CA ILE A 112 6.26 -12.29 15.48
C ILE A 112 5.01 -12.69 16.24
N TYR A 113 3.99 -13.08 15.49
CA TYR A 113 2.81 -13.79 15.99
C TYR A 113 2.90 -15.26 15.59
N TRP A 114 2.84 -16.16 16.60
CA TRP A 114 2.82 -17.61 16.41
C TRP A 114 1.36 -18.07 16.29
N VAL A 115 1.02 -18.62 15.12
CA VAL A 115 -0.36 -18.96 14.78
C VAL A 115 -0.96 -20.01 15.69
N GLU A 116 -0.19 -21.03 16.08
CA GLU A 116 -0.63 -22.14 16.91
C GLU A 116 -0.89 -21.71 18.37
N SER A 117 0.08 -21.04 19.00
CA SER A 117 -0.05 -20.58 20.41
C SER A 117 -0.88 -19.31 20.54
N LYS A 118 -1.15 -18.59 19.47
CA LYS A 118 -1.83 -17.28 19.44
C LYS A 118 -1.12 -16.20 20.27
N GLN A 119 0.18 -16.36 20.49
CA GLN A 119 1.01 -15.38 21.20
C GLN A 119 1.82 -14.55 20.24
N TYR A 120 2.29 -13.40 20.68
CA TYR A 120 3.19 -12.54 19.91
C TYR A 120 4.21 -11.87 20.84
N SER A 121 5.38 -11.56 20.26
CA SER A 121 6.45 -10.87 20.96
C SER A 121 7.32 -10.08 20.00
N SER A 122 7.93 -8.99 20.47
CA SER A 122 9.01 -8.32 19.75
C SER A 122 10.22 -9.24 19.62
N ILE A 123 10.87 -9.19 18.45
CA ILE A 123 12.11 -9.91 18.16
C ILE A 123 13.27 -8.96 17.88
N SER A 124 13.06 -7.66 17.91
CA SER A 124 14.05 -6.65 17.56
C SER A 124 14.15 -5.55 18.61
N GLN A 125 15.27 -4.81 18.57
CA GLN A 125 15.48 -3.52 19.21
C GLN A 125 16.15 -2.62 18.18
N LEU A 126 15.37 -1.74 17.55
CA LEU A 126 15.79 -0.95 16.42
C LEU A 126 15.94 0.53 16.79
N LYS A 127 16.90 1.21 16.17
CA LYS A 127 17.08 2.66 16.35
C LYS A 127 16.07 3.48 15.56
N GLN A 128 15.57 2.94 14.45
CA GLN A 128 14.64 3.58 13.54
C GLN A 128 13.61 2.56 13.05
N SER A 129 12.44 3.04 12.62
CA SER A 129 11.35 2.18 12.15
C SER A 129 11.73 1.35 10.93
N PRO A 130 11.55 0.01 10.98
CA PRO A 130 11.81 -0.87 9.86
C PRO A 130 10.75 -0.69 8.77
N LYS A 131 11.17 -0.79 7.49
CA LYS A 131 10.29 -0.75 6.32
C LYS A 131 10.51 -1.97 5.44
N ASN A 132 9.53 -2.29 4.59
CA ASN A 132 9.65 -3.36 3.58
C ASN A 132 10.00 -4.73 4.15
N ILE A 133 9.49 -5.09 5.34
CA ILE A 133 9.79 -6.38 5.96
C ILE A 133 9.42 -7.54 5.03
N ARG A 134 10.30 -8.54 4.95
CA ARG A 134 10.13 -9.70 4.06
C ARG A 134 10.86 -10.92 4.61
N TRP A 135 10.16 -12.03 4.72
CA TRP A 135 10.77 -13.31 5.10
C TRP A 135 11.76 -13.80 4.05
N SER A 136 12.85 -14.39 4.51
CA SER A 136 13.69 -15.23 3.65
C SER A 136 12.93 -16.49 3.22
N PRO A 137 13.20 -17.05 2.02
CA PRO A 137 12.51 -18.24 1.53
C PRO A 137 12.61 -19.46 2.45
N ASP A 138 13.70 -19.60 3.24
CA ASP A 138 13.88 -20.68 4.21
C ASP A 138 13.19 -20.40 5.57
N GLY A 139 12.61 -19.21 5.75
CA GLY A 139 11.90 -18.80 6.96
C GLY A 139 12.79 -18.52 8.18
N LYS A 140 14.11 -18.46 8.01
CA LYS A 140 15.06 -18.25 9.13
C LYS A 140 15.30 -16.79 9.46
N TYR A 141 15.10 -15.89 8.47
CA TYR A 141 15.39 -14.46 8.60
C TYR A 141 14.24 -13.61 8.13
N ILE A 142 14.18 -12.40 8.65
CA ILE A 142 13.37 -11.30 8.15
C ILE A 142 14.32 -10.23 7.66
N GLY A 143 14.26 -9.94 6.35
CA GLY A 143 14.94 -8.79 5.76
C GLY A 143 14.06 -7.55 5.86
N PHE A 144 14.69 -6.39 5.98
CA PHE A 144 14.02 -5.10 6.01
C PHE A 144 14.95 -3.98 5.57
N THR A 145 14.38 -2.81 5.31
CA THR A 145 15.14 -1.58 5.12
C THR A 145 14.96 -0.68 6.35
N MET A 146 16.02 0.00 6.77
CA MET A 146 15.98 0.94 7.87
C MET A 146 16.86 2.14 7.55
N PHE A 147 16.43 3.33 7.98
CA PHE A 147 17.20 4.55 7.84
C PHE A 147 18.37 4.53 8.82
N VAL A 148 19.55 4.91 8.32
CA VAL A 148 20.77 5.11 9.12
C VAL A 148 21.19 6.55 8.91
N GLU A 149 21.24 7.28 10.01
CA GLU A 149 21.69 8.67 10.01
C GLU A 149 23.15 8.75 9.60
N ASP A 150 23.48 9.75 8.82
CA ASP A 150 24.84 10.11 8.43
C ASP A 150 25.33 11.29 9.30
N ASP A 151 26.63 11.42 9.43
CA ASP A 151 27.20 12.52 10.19
C ASP A 151 26.83 13.86 9.56
N VAL A 152 26.33 14.76 10.40
CA VAL A 152 26.08 16.15 10.01
C VAL A 152 27.40 16.90 10.01
N LEU A 153 27.68 17.63 8.95
CA LEU A 153 28.84 18.51 8.87
C LEU A 153 28.83 19.52 10.04
N LYS A 154 29.78 19.39 10.95
CA LYS A 154 29.95 20.34 12.04
C LYS A 154 30.93 21.43 11.59
N LEU A 155 30.41 22.58 11.19
CA LEU A 155 31.23 23.73 10.76
C LEU A 155 31.95 24.36 11.95
N VAL A 156 31.31 24.36 13.13
CA VAL A 156 31.84 24.90 14.39
C VAL A 156 31.34 24.05 15.55
N SER A 157 32.10 24.01 16.64
CA SER A 157 31.64 23.49 17.91
C SER A 157 31.00 24.63 18.71
N PRO A 158 29.69 24.59 18.99
CA PRO A 158 29.06 25.60 19.81
C PRO A 158 29.65 25.60 21.24
N PRO A 159 29.62 26.69 21.98
CA PRO A 159 29.99 26.67 23.36
C PRO A 159 29.07 25.74 24.15
N GLN A 160 29.56 25.28 25.31
CA GLN A 160 28.74 24.44 26.18
C GLN A 160 27.52 25.24 26.67
N LYS A 161 26.33 24.67 26.46
CA LYS A 161 25.07 25.26 26.90
C LYS A 161 25.03 25.26 28.45
N PRO A 162 24.82 26.40 29.11
CA PRO A 162 24.63 26.40 30.56
C PRO A 162 23.40 25.60 30.99
N ASP A 163 23.43 25.04 32.17
CA ASP A 163 22.28 24.31 32.73
C ASP A 163 21.04 25.24 32.77
N ASN A 164 19.89 24.69 32.41
CA ASN A 164 18.61 25.37 32.33
C ASN A 164 18.52 26.58 31.35
N ALA A 165 19.53 26.81 30.52
CA ALA A 165 19.43 27.83 29.48
C ALA A 165 18.48 27.38 28.36
N THR A 166 17.66 28.30 27.84
CA THR A 166 16.83 28.10 26.64
C THR A 166 17.52 28.76 25.46
N TRP A 167 18.07 27.97 24.56
CA TRP A 167 18.69 28.47 23.32
C TRP A 167 17.74 28.32 22.14
N ALA A 168 17.97 29.17 21.12
CA ALA A 168 17.35 28.96 19.82
C ALA A 168 17.71 27.54 19.25
N PRO A 169 16.86 26.96 18.45
CA PRO A 169 17.19 25.70 17.73
C PRO A 169 18.51 25.86 16.96
N ALA A 170 19.29 24.78 16.91
CA ALA A 170 20.52 24.78 16.12
C ALA A 170 20.21 25.09 14.63
N PRO A 171 21.12 25.79 13.93
CA PRO A 171 20.93 26.07 12.51
C PRO A 171 20.90 24.75 11.72
N ARG A 172 20.01 24.66 10.75
CA ARG A 172 19.98 23.55 9.82
C ARG A 172 21.04 23.76 8.73
N ILE A 173 21.84 22.73 8.49
CA ILE A 173 22.84 22.72 7.42
C ILE A 173 22.30 21.83 6.31
N THR A 174 22.17 22.41 5.11
CA THR A 174 21.73 21.71 3.91
C THR A 174 22.90 21.58 2.96
N ASP A 175 23.33 20.35 2.72
CA ASP A 175 24.43 19.99 1.81
C ASP A 175 23.97 18.99 0.72
N ARG A 176 22.66 18.83 0.55
CA ARG A 176 22.03 17.96 -0.46
C ARG A 176 21.01 18.75 -1.29
N LEU A 177 20.89 18.40 -2.58
CA LEU A 177 19.88 18.98 -3.47
C LEU A 177 18.47 18.69 -2.98
N LYS A 178 18.20 17.44 -2.66
CA LYS A 178 16.91 17.02 -2.11
C LYS A 178 16.97 17.00 -0.59
N HIS A 179 16.65 18.12 0.02
CA HIS A 179 16.65 18.29 1.47
C HIS A 179 15.26 18.46 2.07
N GLU A 180 14.23 18.58 1.23
CA GLU A 180 12.83 18.73 1.64
C GLU A 180 11.93 17.86 0.75
N ALA A 181 10.84 17.37 1.30
CA ALA A 181 9.84 16.62 0.58
C ALA A 181 8.43 17.09 0.96
N ASP A 182 7.57 17.22 -0.04
CA ASP A 182 6.16 17.58 0.15
C ASP A 182 5.47 16.62 1.12
N GLY A 183 4.75 17.16 2.09
CA GLY A 183 4.07 16.41 3.16
C GLY A 183 4.98 15.82 4.26
N SER A 184 6.30 15.80 4.07
CA SER A 184 7.26 15.30 5.07
C SER A 184 8.17 16.39 5.65
N GLY A 185 8.25 17.55 5.01
CA GLY A 185 9.12 18.64 5.41
C GLY A 185 10.60 18.34 5.18
N TYR A 186 11.45 18.86 6.06
CA TYR A 186 12.90 18.63 5.98
C TYR A 186 13.28 17.17 6.16
N MET A 187 14.16 16.69 5.30
CA MET A 187 14.67 15.33 5.33
C MET A 187 15.96 15.27 6.17
N GLU A 188 16.03 14.30 7.05
CA GLU A 188 17.25 14.00 7.77
C GLU A 188 18.35 13.49 6.83
N LYS A 189 19.60 13.80 7.18
CA LYS A 189 20.77 13.32 6.44
C LYS A 189 21.03 11.86 6.80
N GLY A 190 21.09 10.99 5.80
CA GLY A 190 21.31 9.57 5.99
C GLY A 190 20.82 8.78 4.78
N PHE A 191 20.86 7.47 4.90
CA PHE A 191 20.48 6.54 3.85
C PHE A 191 19.68 5.37 4.40
N HIS A 192 18.79 4.82 3.59
CA HIS A 192 18.14 3.56 3.88
C HIS A 192 19.07 2.41 3.49
N HIS A 193 19.31 1.50 4.43
CA HIS A 193 20.13 0.31 4.23
C HIS A 193 19.33 -0.97 4.36
N LEU A 194 19.87 -2.04 3.77
CA LEU A 194 19.36 -3.40 3.93
C LEU A 194 19.83 -3.98 5.26
N PHE A 195 18.90 -4.58 5.98
CA PHE A 195 19.13 -5.29 7.23
C PHE A 195 18.47 -6.66 7.19
N MET A 196 18.92 -7.54 8.04
CA MET A 196 18.23 -8.79 8.37
C MET A 196 18.29 -9.07 9.86
N ILE A 197 17.29 -9.80 10.36
CA ILE A 197 17.25 -10.30 11.73
C ILE A 197 16.80 -11.76 11.71
N SER A 198 17.30 -12.57 12.66
CA SER A 198 16.82 -13.94 12.85
C SER A 198 15.32 -13.94 13.19
N SER A 199 14.56 -14.88 12.65
CA SER A 199 13.13 -15.05 12.99
C SER A 199 12.90 -15.49 14.46
N GLU A 200 13.99 -15.86 15.17
CA GLU A 200 13.99 -16.16 16.61
C GLU A 200 14.43 -14.96 17.46
N GLY A 201 14.70 -13.80 16.82
CA GLY A 201 15.16 -12.59 17.47
C GLY A 201 16.67 -12.46 17.56
N GLY A 202 17.10 -11.35 18.14
CA GLY A 202 18.52 -11.04 18.36
C GLY A 202 18.94 -9.70 17.75
N THR A 203 20.25 -9.53 17.55
CA THR A 203 20.80 -8.29 16.99
C THR A 203 20.61 -8.24 15.48
N PRO A 204 20.03 -7.18 14.92
CA PRO A 204 19.93 -6.98 13.48
C PRO A 204 21.31 -6.89 12.83
N ILE A 205 21.46 -7.47 11.65
CA ILE A 205 22.68 -7.43 10.84
C ILE A 205 22.44 -6.45 9.70
N GLN A 206 23.30 -5.43 9.60
CA GLN A 206 23.32 -4.52 8.45
C GLN A 206 24.02 -5.22 7.29
N VAL A 207 23.34 -5.32 6.13
CA VAL A 207 23.83 -6.03 4.94
C VAL A 207 24.50 -5.08 3.96
N SER A 208 24.01 -3.84 3.86
CA SER A 208 24.59 -2.81 2.98
C SER A 208 25.08 -1.61 3.79
N SER A 209 26.17 -0.97 3.37
CA SER A 209 26.82 0.12 4.13
C SER A 209 27.25 1.31 3.27
N GLU A 210 27.04 1.27 1.96
CA GLU A 210 27.42 2.32 1.04
C GLU A 210 26.53 3.56 1.21
N SER A 211 27.07 4.77 1.02
CA SER A 211 26.35 6.04 1.19
C SER A 211 25.33 6.31 0.08
N TYR A 212 24.42 5.36 -0.11
CA TYR A 212 23.32 5.40 -1.07
C TYR A 212 22.05 4.79 -0.49
N ASN A 213 20.90 5.15 -1.04
CA ASN A 213 19.63 4.57 -0.62
C ASN A 213 19.40 3.18 -1.23
N HIS A 214 19.21 2.20 -0.39
CA HIS A 214 18.79 0.85 -0.75
C HIS A 214 17.28 0.75 -0.57
N GLN A 215 16.59 0.48 -1.67
CA GLN A 215 15.13 0.49 -1.70
C GLN A 215 14.57 -0.94 -1.78
N SER A 216 13.44 -1.10 -2.43
CA SER A 216 12.76 -2.39 -2.57
C SER A 216 13.73 -3.53 -2.90
N PHE A 217 13.61 -4.62 -2.17
CA PHE A 217 14.44 -5.81 -2.35
C PHE A 217 13.61 -7.09 -2.41
N ASP A 218 14.21 -8.16 -2.90
CA ASP A 218 13.75 -9.54 -2.78
C ASP A 218 14.91 -10.47 -2.43
N TRP A 219 14.60 -11.66 -1.93
CA TRP A 219 15.58 -12.68 -1.61
C TRP A 219 15.87 -13.58 -2.81
N SER A 220 17.12 -14.05 -2.93
CA SER A 220 17.41 -15.22 -3.74
C SER A 220 16.73 -16.45 -3.14
N LYS A 221 16.35 -17.42 -3.98
CA LYS A 221 15.62 -18.62 -3.54
C LYS A 221 16.34 -19.44 -2.46
N ASP A 222 17.66 -19.40 -2.45
CA ASP A 222 18.52 -20.08 -1.46
C ASP A 222 18.75 -19.26 -0.19
N SER A 223 18.11 -18.11 -0.06
CA SER A 223 18.23 -17.17 1.07
C SER A 223 19.64 -16.59 1.30
N LYS A 224 20.55 -16.70 0.32
CA LYS A 224 21.96 -16.27 0.49
C LYS A 224 22.26 -14.90 -0.06
N LYS A 225 21.37 -14.32 -0.88
CA LYS A 225 21.52 -12.98 -1.47
C LYS A 225 20.26 -12.18 -1.33
N MET A 226 20.41 -10.87 -1.28
CA MET A 226 19.35 -9.88 -1.52
C MET A 226 19.55 -9.26 -2.90
N ILE A 227 18.45 -9.16 -3.67
CA ILE A 227 18.39 -8.47 -4.95
C ILE A 227 17.61 -7.20 -4.70
N PHE A 228 18.17 -6.03 -4.97
CA PHE A 228 17.61 -4.76 -4.54
C PHE A 228 17.79 -3.64 -5.55
N THR A 229 17.12 -2.52 -5.32
CA THR A 229 17.20 -1.29 -6.11
C THR A 229 18.07 -0.27 -5.40
N SER A 230 19.00 0.32 -6.10
CA SER A 230 19.78 1.48 -5.63
C SER A 230 20.22 2.36 -6.81
N ASN A 231 20.74 3.54 -6.52
CA ASN A 231 21.40 4.40 -7.48
C ASN A 231 22.79 4.72 -6.96
N TYR A 232 23.81 4.01 -7.48
CA TYR A 232 25.21 4.18 -7.14
C TYR A 232 25.96 5.11 -8.10
N SER A 233 25.25 5.94 -8.88
CA SER A 233 25.90 7.00 -9.67
C SER A 233 26.59 8.00 -8.75
N GLU A 234 27.77 8.45 -9.09
CA GLU A 234 28.45 9.55 -8.38
C GLU A 234 27.61 10.83 -8.37
N ASN A 235 26.81 11.03 -9.42
CA ASN A 235 25.91 12.16 -9.60
C ASN A 235 24.46 11.82 -9.24
N TRP A 236 24.20 10.88 -8.32
CA TRP A 236 22.88 10.35 -8.01
C TRP A 236 21.83 11.41 -7.66
N GLU A 237 22.22 12.54 -7.10
CA GLU A 237 21.29 13.63 -6.78
C GLU A 237 20.77 14.33 -8.03
N TYR A 238 21.57 14.42 -9.10
CA TYR A 238 21.18 14.96 -10.41
C TYR A 238 20.54 13.88 -11.27
N GLU A 239 21.00 12.64 -11.16
CA GLU A 239 20.52 11.47 -11.89
C GLU A 239 19.51 10.66 -11.06
N PHE A 240 18.65 11.32 -10.33
CA PHE A 240 17.75 10.70 -9.35
C PHE A 240 16.79 9.63 -9.95
N ARG A 241 16.64 9.57 -11.28
CA ARG A 241 15.89 8.55 -12.00
C ARG A 241 16.74 7.35 -12.45
N ASN A 242 18.04 7.38 -12.26
CA ASN A 242 18.97 6.36 -12.77
C ASN A 242 19.23 5.25 -11.74
N SER A 243 18.15 4.64 -11.23
CA SER A 243 18.28 3.51 -10.33
C SER A 243 18.48 2.20 -11.08
N GLU A 244 19.28 1.30 -10.50
CA GLU A 244 19.62 0.00 -11.06
C GLU A 244 19.30 -1.14 -10.10
N ILE A 245 19.28 -2.36 -10.61
CA ILE A 245 19.14 -3.57 -9.80
C ILE A 245 20.54 -4.10 -9.45
N TYR A 246 20.71 -4.42 -8.19
CA TYR A 246 21.95 -4.99 -7.62
C TYR A 246 21.66 -6.29 -6.91
N SER A 247 22.68 -7.09 -6.70
CA SER A 247 22.66 -8.23 -5.78
C SER A 247 23.83 -8.12 -4.78
N ILE A 248 23.58 -8.53 -3.54
CA ILE A 248 24.58 -8.57 -2.48
C ILE A 248 24.37 -9.85 -1.67
N LYS A 249 25.45 -10.49 -1.18
CA LYS A 249 25.31 -11.59 -0.22
C LYS A 249 24.87 -11.07 1.13
N VAL A 250 24.22 -11.93 1.91
CA VAL A 250 23.71 -11.57 3.24
C VAL A 250 24.80 -11.22 4.26
N ASP A 251 26.05 -11.58 3.98
CA ASP A 251 27.24 -11.18 4.74
C ASP A 251 27.82 -9.82 4.29
N GLY A 252 27.16 -9.12 3.37
CA GLY A 252 27.60 -7.84 2.81
C GLY A 252 28.64 -7.94 1.69
N SER A 253 29.08 -9.14 1.32
CA SER A 253 30.05 -9.34 0.25
C SER A 253 29.40 -9.52 -1.13
N ASP A 254 30.23 -9.56 -2.20
CA ASP A 254 29.81 -9.86 -3.59
C ASP A 254 28.71 -8.92 -4.10
N LEU A 255 28.86 -7.61 -3.82
CA LEU A 255 27.99 -6.58 -4.41
C LEU A 255 28.20 -6.58 -5.95
N LYS A 256 27.10 -6.78 -6.67
CA LYS A 256 27.13 -6.85 -8.13
C LYS A 256 25.98 -6.06 -8.74
N GLN A 257 26.28 -5.19 -9.70
CA GLN A 257 25.29 -4.54 -10.55
C GLN A 257 24.73 -5.51 -11.57
N LEU A 258 23.40 -5.57 -11.71
CA LEU A 258 22.71 -6.48 -12.63
C LEU A 258 22.10 -5.75 -13.83
N THR A 259 21.77 -4.46 -13.71
CA THR A 259 21.23 -3.62 -14.80
C THR A 259 22.06 -2.37 -14.99
N ASP A 260 21.97 -1.75 -16.17
CA ASP A 260 22.85 -0.66 -16.60
C ASP A 260 22.17 0.27 -17.63
N ARG A 261 20.85 0.33 -17.62
CA ARG A 261 20.11 1.16 -18.56
C ARG A 261 20.05 2.61 -18.05
N ASN A 262 20.15 3.59 -18.94
CA ASN A 262 19.82 4.96 -18.60
C ASN A 262 18.32 5.10 -18.32
N GLY A 263 17.97 5.16 -17.07
CA GLY A 263 16.59 5.25 -16.56
C GLY A 263 16.37 4.30 -15.38
N PRO A 264 15.20 4.36 -14.73
CA PRO A 264 14.98 3.56 -13.54
C PRO A 264 14.79 2.08 -13.89
N ASP A 265 15.57 1.24 -13.21
CA ASP A 265 15.30 -0.18 -13.04
C ASP A 265 15.03 -0.46 -11.56
N ARG A 266 13.83 -0.97 -11.22
CA ARG A 266 13.39 -1.02 -9.82
C ARG A 266 12.41 -2.15 -9.53
N GLY A 267 12.20 -2.44 -8.23
CA GLY A 267 11.21 -3.39 -7.75
C GLY A 267 11.45 -4.82 -8.21
N PRO A 268 12.67 -5.36 -8.01
CA PRO A 268 12.98 -6.73 -8.42
C PRO A 268 12.12 -7.73 -7.65
N VAL A 269 11.66 -8.79 -8.35
CA VAL A 269 11.03 -9.96 -7.76
C VAL A 269 11.60 -11.21 -8.38
N VAL A 270 12.08 -12.14 -7.54
CA VAL A 270 12.70 -13.40 -7.96
C VAL A 270 11.62 -14.44 -8.26
N SER A 271 11.77 -15.17 -9.35
CA SER A 271 10.83 -16.23 -9.75
C SER A 271 10.80 -17.40 -8.76
N PRO A 272 9.70 -18.17 -8.69
CA PRO A 272 9.58 -19.29 -7.76
C PRO A 272 10.67 -20.37 -7.92
N ASP A 273 11.22 -20.52 -9.14
CA ASP A 273 12.34 -21.43 -9.41
C ASP A 273 13.71 -20.84 -9.07
N GLY A 274 13.78 -19.51 -8.81
CA GLY A 274 15.00 -18.77 -8.46
C GLY A 274 15.90 -18.41 -9.64
N ARG A 275 15.44 -18.61 -10.88
CA ARG A 275 16.29 -18.45 -12.08
C ARG A 275 16.13 -17.11 -12.78
N THR A 276 15.01 -16.43 -12.56
CA THR A 276 14.64 -15.20 -13.28
C THR A 276 14.29 -14.09 -12.30
N ILE A 277 14.64 -12.86 -12.65
CA ILE A 277 14.21 -11.63 -11.96
C ILE A 277 13.25 -10.90 -12.89
N ALA A 278 12.04 -10.58 -12.40
CA ALA A 278 11.17 -9.61 -13.05
C ALA A 278 11.32 -8.25 -12.36
N TYR A 279 11.36 -7.17 -13.13
CA TYR A 279 11.55 -5.82 -12.61
C TYR A 279 10.86 -4.78 -13.48
N LEU A 280 10.76 -3.57 -12.96
CA LEU A 280 10.07 -2.44 -13.58
C LEU A 280 11.09 -1.41 -14.06
N GLY A 281 10.80 -0.76 -15.18
CA GLY A 281 11.65 0.31 -15.66
C GLY A 281 11.19 0.95 -16.96
N TYR A 282 11.98 1.88 -17.45
CA TYR A 282 11.88 2.48 -18.79
C TYR A 282 13.21 3.13 -19.17
N LEU A 283 13.47 3.30 -20.47
CA LEU A 283 14.57 4.14 -20.94
C LEU A 283 14.19 5.60 -20.70
N ASP A 284 14.99 6.34 -19.94
CA ASP A 284 14.72 7.75 -19.68
C ASP A 284 14.98 8.60 -20.93
N LYS A 285 13.95 9.27 -21.40
CA LYS A 285 13.93 10.22 -22.51
C LYS A 285 13.81 11.66 -22.03
N VAL A 286 14.03 11.89 -20.73
CA VAL A 286 13.89 13.20 -20.09
C VAL A 286 12.50 13.81 -20.34
N GLN A 287 11.47 12.95 -20.35
CA GLN A 287 10.07 13.36 -20.48
C GLN A 287 9.42 13.47 -19.11
N THR A 288 8.45 14.36 -18.97
CA THR A 288 7.70 14.54 -17.72
C THR A 288 7.00 13.26 -17.27
N TYR A 289 6.43 12.50 -18.22
CA TYR A 289 5.80 11.20 -17.98
C TYR A 289 6.33 10.16 -18.96
N GLN A 290 6.66 8.98 -18.43
CA GLN A 290 7.05 7.81 -19.21
C GLN A 290 6.41 6.56 -18.62
N VAL A 291 5.92 5.69 -19.49
CA VAL A 291 5.24 4.46 -19.07
C VAL A 291 6.23 3.47 -18.47
N THR A 292 5.98 3.09 -17.22
CA THR A 292 6.74 2.02 -16.54
C THR A 292 6.35 0.66 -17.10
N LYS A 293 7.33 -0.07 -17.60
CA LYS A 293 7.21 -1.33 -18.29
C LYS A 293 7.76 -2.49 -17.46
N LEU A 294 7.42 -3.72 -17.86
CA LEU A 294 7.93 -4.97 -17.30
C LEU A 294 9.18 -5.43 -18.07
N TYR A 295 10.20 -5.75 -17.32
CA TYR A 295 11.42 -6.37 -17.81
C TYR A 295 11.69 -7.68 -17.08
N MET A 296 12.48 -8.54 -17.71
CA MET A 296 12.98 -9.78 -17.12
C MET A 296 14.44 -9.97 -17.48
N MET A 297 15.18 -10.62 -16.58
CA MET A 297 16.56 -11.05 -16.78
C MET A 297 16.80 -12.36 -16.03
N ASN A 298 17.87 -13.06 -16.37
CA ASN A 298 18.35 -14.17 -15.56
C ASN A 298 18.82 -13.69 -14.18
N ILE A 299 18.91 -14.58 -13.20
CA ILE A 299 19.34 -14.24 -11.82
C ILE A 299 20.77 -13.67 -11.77
N ASP A 300 21.60 -13.94 -12.74
CA ASP A 300 22.98 -13.41 -12.89
C ASP A 300 23.07 -12.04 -13.58
N GLY A 301 21.93 -11.47 -14.04
CA GLY A 301 21.82 -10.21 -14.77
C GLY A 301 21.90 -10.36 -16.30
N SER A 302 22.09 -11.57 -16.84
CA SER A 302 22.11 -11.82 -18.28
C SER A 302 20.70 -11.85 -18.89
N ASN A 303 20.61 -11.83 -20.23
CA ASN A 303 19.34 -11.97 -21.00
C ASN A 303 18.25 -10.94 -20.61
N LYS A 304 18.62 -9.69 -20.41
CA LYS A 304 17.69 -8.59 -20.15
C LYS A 304 16.73 -8.39 -21.32
N ARG A 305 15.44 -8.37 -21.09
CA ARG A 305 14.42 -8.17 -22.13
C ARG A 305 13.16 -7.52 -21.61
N GLU A 306 12.51 -6.70 -22.41
CA GLU A 306 11.15 -6.19 -22.14
C GLU A 306 10.12 -7.29 -22.39
N ILE A 307 9.12 -7.39 -21.51
CA ILE A 307 7.89 -8.16 -21.74
C ILE A 307 6.82 -7.19 -22.21
N LYS A 308 6.49 -7.26 -23.48
CA LYS A 308 5.49 -6.37 -24.11
C LYS A 308 4.08 -6.74 -23.64
N THR A 309 3.58 -6.00 -22.66
CA THR A 309 2.22 -6.22 -22.11
C THR A 309 1.11 -5.70 -23.00
N ASN A 310 1.42 -4.89 -24.01
CA ASN A 310 0.48 -4.16 -24.87
C ASN A 310 -0.46 -3.22 -24.07
N LEU A 311 -0.05 -2.83 -22.86
CA LEU A 311 -0.75 -1.84 -22.06
C LEU A 311 -0.09 -0.47 -22.26
N ASP A 312 -0.91 0.50 -22.62
CA ASP A 312 -0.55 1.91 -22.59
C ASP A 312 -0.76 2.49 -21.18
N ARG A 313 -0.18 1.82 -20.17
CA ARG A 313 -0.33 2.15 -18.75
C ARG A 313 0.90 1.72 -17.97
N SER A 314 1.32 2.53 -17.02
CA SER A 314 2.35 2.14 -16.04
C SER A 314 1.85 1.00 -15.17
N ILE A 315 2.71 0.01 -14.97
CA ILE A 315 2.46 -1.12 -14.09
C ILE A 315 3.31 -1.05 -12.83
N SER A 316 2.86 -1.70 -11.77
CA SER A 316 3.55 -1.69 -10.46
C SER A 316 3.23 -2.94 -9.63
N SER A 317 3.91 -3.11 -8.49
CA SER A 317 3.63 -4.18 -7.52
C SER A 317 3.66 -5.58 -8.13
N LEU A 318 4.78 -5.94 -8.74
CA LEU A 318 4.96 -7.23 -9.38
C LEU A 318 4.85 -8.40 -8.39
N ARG A 319 4.22 -9.50 -8.83
CA ARG A 319 4.24 -10.79 -8.14
C ARG A 319 4.24 -11.92 -9.16
N TRP A 320 5.16 -12.86 -9.01
CA TRP A 320 5.18 -14.04 -9.84
C TRP A 320 3.95 -14.92 -9.62
N ALA A 321 3.43 -15.50 -10.69
CA ALA A 321 2.50 -16.61 -10.56
C ALA A 321 3.21 -17.80 -9.89
N PRO A 322 2.54 -18.57 -9.02
CA PRO A 322 3.16 -19.69 -8.32
C PRO A 322 3.79 -20.75 -9.23
N ASP A 323 3.25 -20.91 -10.44
CA ASP A 323 3.74 -21.83 -11.47
C ASP A 323 4.92 -21.26 -12.30
N GLY A 324 5.34 -20.02 -12.03
CA GLY A 324 6.41 -19.35 -12.75
C GLY A 324 6.11 -18.96 -14.20
N LYS A 325 4.86 -19.15 -14.69
CA LYS A 325 4.51 -18.93 -16.12
C LYS A 325 4.13 -17.50 -16.47
N GLY A 326 4.14 -16.60 -15.50
CA GLY A 326 3.82 -15.18 -15.70
C GLY A 326 3.86 -14.38 -14.44
N VAL A 327 3.48 -13.11 -14.55
CA VAL A 327 3.58 -12.13 -13.49
C VAL A 327 2.25 -11.40 -13.34
N TYR A 328 1.80 -11.22 -12.11
CA TYR A 328 0.70 -10.35 -11.74
C TYR A 328 1.24 -8.96 -11.43
N PHE A 329 0.43 -7.95 -11.68
CA PHE A 329 0.76 -6.55 -11.42
C PHE A 329 -0.50 -5.72 -11.21
N LYS A 330 -0.34 -4.54 -10.66
CA LYS A 330 -1.40 -3.54 -10.64
C LYS A 330 -1.18 -2.44 -11.67
N TYR A 331 -2.28 -1.87 -12.17
CA TYR A 331 -2.30 -0.71 -13.07
C TYR A 331 -3.61 0.06 -12.90
N ASP A 332 -3.59 1.34 -13.27
CA ASP A 332 -4.81 2.13 -13.34
C ASP A 332 -5.31 2.23 -14.78
N ASN A 333 -6.60 2.14 -14.97
CA ASN A 333 -7.24 2.36 -16.25
C ASN A 333 -8.54 3.13 -16.07
N HIS A 334 -8.60 4.33 -16.62
CA HIS A 334 -9.74 5.25 -16.48
C HIS A 334 -10.12 5.47 -15.01
N GLY A 335 -9.16 5.83 -14.16
CA GLY A 335 -9.37 6.06 -12.73
C GLY A 335 -9.73 4.84 -11.89
N ASN A 336 -9.88 3.65 -12.49
CA ASN A 336 -10.14 2.40 -11.79
C ASN A 336 -8.89 1.56 -11.66
N GLY A 337 -8.50 1.22 -10.43
CA GLY A 337 -7.35 0.35 -10.16
C GLY A 337 -7.68 -1.10 -10.51
N LYS A 338 -6.74 -1.78 -11.14
CA LYS A 338 -6.90 -3.13 -11.66
C LYS A 338 -5.74 -4.03 -11.29
N ILE A 339 -6.03 -5.32 -11.20
CA ILE A 339 -5.01 -6.37 -11.16
C ILE A 339 -4.94 -7.00 -12.56
N GLY A 340 -3.74 -7.02 -13.14
CA GLY A 340 -3.43 -7.65 -14.40
C GLY A 340 -2.54 -8.88 -14.23
N TYR A 341 -2.52 -9.72 -15.23
CA TYR A 341 -1.59 -10.84 -15.38
C TYR A 341 -1.01 -10.82 -16.79
N THR A 342 0.27 -11.07 -16.92
CA THR A 342 0.92 -11.31 -18.21
C THR A 342 1.74 -12.59 -18.19
N SER A 343 1.65 -13.37 -19.27
CA SER A 343 2.54 -14.53 -19.47
C SER A 343 3.96 -14.07 -19.84
N LEU A 344 4.92 -14.98 -19.80
CA LEU A 344 6.31 -14.71 -20.23
C LEU A 344 6.43 -14.32 -21.72
N SER A 345 5.40 -14.63 -22.52
CA SER A 345 5.30 -14.21 -23.93
C SER A 345 4.58 -12.87 -24.14
N GLY A 346 4.12 -12.20 -23.06
CA GLY A 346 3.43 -10.91 -23.13
C GLY A 346 1.90 -11.01 -23.30
N LYS A 347 1.30 -12.21 -23.29
CA LYS A 347 -0.16 -12.35 -23.35
C LYS A 347 -0.78 -11.84 -22.04
N THR A 348 -1.41 -10.68 -22.11
CA THR A 348 -1.94 -9.96 -20.95
C THR A 348 -3.44 -10.10 -20.83
N LYS A 349 -3.93 -10.19 -19.59
CA LYS A 349 -5.38 -10.20 -19.26
C LYS A 349 -5.64 -9.44 -17.95
N LYS A 350 -6.81 -8.82 -17.85
CA LYS A 350 -7.35 -8.28 -16.61
C LYS A 350 -7.81 -9.45 -15.71
N ILE A 351 -7.54 -9.32 -14.40
CA ILE A 351 -7.91 -10.30 -13.38
C ILE A 351 -9.03 -9.76 -12.48
N ALA A 352 -8.87 -8.54 -11.98
CA ALA A 352 -9.84 -7.91 -11.08
C ALA A 352 -9.89 -6.40 -11.31
N ASP A 353 -11.04 -5.82 -10.97
CA ASP A 353 -11.33 -4.39 -10.94
C ASP A 353 -11.43 -3.88 -9.51
N ASN A 354 -11.57 -2.57 -9.35
CA ASN A 354 -11.82 -1.89 -8.08
C ASN A 354 -10.72 -2.13 -7.03
N LEU A 355 -9.48 -2.37 -7.48
CA LEU A 355 -8.34 -2.32 -6.60
C LEU A 355 -8.13 -0.88 -6.16
N GLY A 356 -8.38 -0.58 -4.90
CA GLY A 356 -8.26 0.76 -4.37
C GLY A 356 -7.90 0.79 -2.90
N GLY A 357 -7.12 1.80 -2.49
CA GLY A 357 -6.97 2.17 -1.10
C GLY A 357 -8.11 3.10 -0.66
N THR A 358 -8.05 3.53 0.58
CA THR A 358 -8.91 4.59 1.12
C THR A 358 -8.07 5.77 1.53
N SER A 359 -8.40 6.94 1.00
CA SER A 359 -7.93 8.23 1.47
C SER A 359 -9.08 8.91 2.20
N ILE A 360 -8.83 9.53 3.33
CA ILE A 360 -9.87 10.30 4.05
C ILE A 360 -10.17 11.62 3.33
N GLY A 361 -9.20 12.15 2.62
CA GLY A 361 -9.39 13.30 1.73
C GLY A 361 -9.84 12.87 0.32
N ARG A 362 -9.04 13.20 -0.65
CA ARG A 362 -9.31 13.08 -2.09
C ARG A 362 -9.20 11.66 -2.63
N PRO A 363 -9.90 11.32 -3.74
CA PRO A 363 -10.00 9.96 -4.26
C PRO A 363 -8.77 9.53 -5.08
N TYR A 364 -7.55 9.71 -4.52
CA TYR A 364 -6.31 9.23 -5.11
C TYR A 364 -6.26 7.70 -5.19
N GLY A 365 -5.39 7.20 -6.05
CA GLY A 365 -5.06 5.79 -6.20
C GLY A 365 -4.57 5.13 -4.91
N GLY A 366 -4.17 3.91 -5.02
CA GLY A 366 -3.67 3.12 -3.89
C GLY A 366 -4.06 1.66 -4.03
N GLY A 367 -4.20 1.01 -2.89
CA GLY A 367 -4.55 -0.40 -2.84
C GLY A 367 -3.36 -1.33 -2.93
N SER A 368 -3.55 -2.50 -2.35
CA SER A 368 -2.55 -3.56 -2.28
C SER A 368 -3.22 -4.92 -2.52
N TYR A 369 -2.42 -5.89 -2.93
CA TYR A 369 -2.85 -7.25 -3.09
C TYR A 369 -1.76 -8.23 -2.67
N SER A 370 -2.18 -9.42 -2.29
CA SER A 370 -1.30 -10.55 -2.05
C SER A 370 -1.85 -11.81 -2.73
N MET A 371 -1.00 -12.82 -2.83
CA MET A 371 -1.34 -14.07 -3.49
C MET A 371 -0.80 -15.25 -2.70
N SER A 372 -1.60 -16.30 -2.61
CA SER A 372 -1.22 -17.57 -2.00
C SER A 372 -0.39 -18.46 -2.95
N LYS A 373 0.16 -19.54 -2.42
CA LYS A 373 0.89 -20.54 -3.23
C LYS A 373 0.02 -21.25 -4.27
N THR A 374 -1.31 -21.18 -4.14
CA THR A 374 -2.24 -21.78 -5.13
C THR A 374 -2.75 -20.78 -6.16
N GLY A 375 -2.36 -19.50 -6.07
CA GLY A 375 -2.78 -18.45 -6.99
C GLY A 375 -4.08 -17.74 -6.61
N LYS A 376 -4.68 -18.02 -5.41
CA LYS A 376 -5.78 -17.20 -4.88
C LYS A 376 -5.25 -15.81 -4.53
N ILE A 377 -5.99 -14.76 -4.93
CA ILE A 377 -5.58 -13.37 -4.72
C ILE A 377 -6.55 -12.71 -3.74
N VAL A 378 -5.99 -11.98 -2.77
CA VAL A 378 -6.75 -11.05 -1.91
C VAL A 378 -6.24 -9.64 -2.14
N TYR A 379 -7.15 -8.67 -2.09
CA TYR A 379 -6.81 -7.28 -2.38
C TYR A 379 -7.76 -6.31 -1.68
N THR A 380 -7.36 -5.06 -1.58
CA THR A 380 -8.21 -3.97 -1.11
C THR A 380 -9.19 -3.59 -2.21
N LEU A 381 -10.48 -3.80 -1.96
CA LEU A 381 -11.56 -3.51 -2.90
C LEU A 381 -12.31 -2.26 -2.44
N SER A 382 -12.33 -1.21 -3.25
CA SER A 382 -12.98 0.06 -2.94
C SER A 382 -13.81 0.56 -4.13
N THR A 383 -14.92 1.22 -3.84
CA THR A 383 -15.79 1.90 -4.82
C THR A 383 -16.13 3.29 -4.31
N PRO A 384 -16.80 4.16 -5.06
CA PRO A 384 -17.28 5.44 -4.52
C PRO A 384 -18.19 5.32 -3.30
N TYR A 385 -18.83 4.17 -3.10
CA TYR A 385 -19.87 3.94 -2.11
C TYR A 385 -19.41 3.16 -0.87
N HIS A 386 -18.16 2.69 -0.84
CA HIS A 386 -17.59 2.07 0.35
C HIS A 386 -16.06 2.17 0.37
N PRO A 387 -15.47 2.38 1.55
CA PRO A 387 -14.03 2.31 1.76
C PRO A 387 -13.47 0.93 1.41
N ALA A 388 -12.16 0.81 1.42
CA ALA A 388 -11.50 -0.45 1.11
C ALA A 388 -11.93 -1.57 2.06
N ASP A 389 -12.45 -2.63 1.48
CA ASP A 389 -12.76 -3.94 2.06
C ASP A 389 -11.85 -5.02 1.48
N ILE A 390 -11.97 -6.26 1.92
CA ILE A 390 -11.24 -7.38 1.34
C ILE A 390 -12.02 -7.94 0.14
N GLY A 391 -11.41 -7.86 -1.03
CA GLY A 391 -11.81 -8.60 -2.22
C GLY A 391 -10.99 -9.89 -2.37
N ILE A 392 -11.63 -10.98 -2.76
CA ILE A 392 -10.96 -12.25 -3.11
C ILE A 392 -11.24 -12.58 -4.57
N PHE A 393 -10.18 -12.97 -5.30
CA PHE A 393 -10.28 -13.64 -6.58
C PHE A 393 -9.82 -15.10 -6.42
N ASP A 394 -10.73 -16.04 -6.66
CA ASP A 394 -10.52 -17.49 -6.48
C ASP A 394 -10.02 -18.21 -7.74
N GLY A 395 -9.72 -17.46 -8.80
CA GLY A 395 -9.37 -17.98 -10.12
C GLY A 395 -10.55 -17.92 -11.12
N ARG A 396 -11.78 -17.65 -10.66
CA ARG A 396 -12.99 -17.59 -11.48
C ARG A 396 -13.75 -16.27 -11.30
N LYS A 397 -14.05 -15.89 -10.06
CA LYS A 397 -14.85 -14.72 -9.71
C LYS A 397 -14.21 -13.90 -8.58
N VAL A 398 -14.59 -12.63 -8.52
CA VAL A 398 -14.28 -11.74 -7.40
C VAL A 398 -15.45 -11.77 -6.42
N GLN A 399 -15.15 -11.81 -5.13
CA GLN A 399 -16.10 -11.65 -4.03
C GLN A 399 -15.55 -10.65 -3.02
N ARG A 400 -16.39 -9.76 -2.52
CA ARG A 400 -16.14 -8.94 -1.33
C ARG A 400 -16.50 -9.76 -0.10
N ILE A 401 -15.57 -9.95 0.84
CA ILE A 401 -15.78 -10.81 2.01
C ILE A 401 -15.84 -10.05 3.33
N THR A 402 -15.55 -8.76 3.33
CA THR A 402 -15.79 -7.86 4.47
C THR A 402 -16.77 -6.77 4.09
N ASN A 403 -17.45 -6.22 5.09
CA ASN A 403 -18.31 -5.04 4.96
C ASN A 403 -18.18 -4.22 6.25
N LEU A 404 -16.98 -3.59 6.42
CA LEU A 404 -16.58 -2.99 7.70
C LEU A 404 -17.44 -1.81 8.13
N ASN A 405 -18.10 -1.14 7.18
CA ASN A 405 -18.90 0.05 7.43
C ASN A 405 -20.38 -0.16 7.14
N PHE A 406 -20.87 -1.41 7.22
CA PHE A 406 -22.28 -1.69 6.93
C PHE A 406 -23.22 -0.89 7.83
N ASP A 407 -22.97 -0.89 9.13
CA ASP A 407 -23.82 -0.23 10.10
C ASP A 407 -23.90 1.29 9.88
N LEU A 408 -22.80 1.92 9.47
CA LEU A 408 -22.76 3.33 9.13
C LEU A 408 -23.44 3.60 7.79
N LEU A 409 -22.91 3.00 6.71
CA LEU A 409 -23.24 3.39 5.35
C LEU A 409 -24.62 2.92 4.88
N SER A 410 -25.18 1.86 5.48
CA SER A 410 -26.56 1.44 5.21
C SER A 410 -27.61 2.48 5.65
N ASN A 411 -27.24 3.36 6.58
CA ASN A 411 -28.09 4.42 7.13
C ASN A 411 -27.79 5.80 6.56
N ARG A 412 -26.94 5.89 5.52
CA ARG A 412 -26.54 7.15 4.88
C ARG A 412 -26.92 7.17 3.40
N ASP A 413 -27.49 8.29 2.97
CA ASP A 413 -27.63 8.60 1.56
C ASP A 413 -26.36 9.33 1.11
N LEU A 414 -25.57 8.69 0.26
CA LEU A 414 -24.31 9.21 -0.26
C LEU A 414 -24.46 9.97 -1.58
N GLY A 415 -25.69 10.09 -2.08
CA GLY A 415 -25.92 10.61 -3.41
C GLY A 415 -25.37 9.67 -4.50
N THR A 416 -25.01 10.23 -5.65
CA THR A 416 -24.50 9.44 -6.80
C THR A 416 -23.16 9.98 -7.30
N VAL A 417 -22.27 9.07 -7.73
CA VAL A 417 -21.01 9.42 -8.41
C VAL A 417 -21.08 8.88 -9.82
N GLU A 418 -20.91 9.77 -10.80
CA GLU A 418 -20.99 9.45 -12.24
C GLU A 418 -19.64 9.73 -12.91
N ASP A 419 -19.19 8.81 -13.75
CA ASP A 419 -18.06 9.00 -14.67
C ASP A 419 -18.52 9.85 -15.86
N ILE A 420 -17.81 10.92 -16.14
CA ILE A 420 -18.11 11.83 -17.27
C ILE A 420 -16.91 11.97 -18.20
N TRP A 421 -17.22 12.19 -19.46
CA TRP A 421 -16.23 12.47 -20.49
C TRP A 421 -16.62 13.72 -21.27
N TYR A 422 -15.68 14.65 -21.40
CA TYR A 422 -15.88 15.84 -22.21
C TYR A 422 -14.68 16.10 -23.12
N THR A 423 -14.86 16.98 -24.09
CA THR A 423 -13.81 17.32 -25.04
C THR A 423 -13.19 18.66 -24.63
N SER A 424 -11.86 18.68 -24.48
CA SER A 424 -11.11 19.91 -24.25
C SER A 424 -11.36 20.90 -25.39
N SER A 425 -11.73 22.14 -25.05
CA SER A 425 -11.91 23.23 -26.02
C SER A 425 -10.59 23.75 -26.61
N VAL A 426 -9.45 23.42 -25.93
CA VAL A 426 -8.12 23.91 -26.33
C VAL A 426 -7.49 23.01 -27.38
N ASP A 427 -7.53 21.69 -27.19
CA ASP A 427 -6.77 20.74 -28.01
C ASP A 427 -7.59 19.53 -28.49
N GLY A 428 -8.89 19.50 -28.20
CA GLY A 428 -9.80 18.44 -28.65
C GLY A 428 -9.64 17.08 -27.95
N ARG A 429 -8.78 16.96 -26.94
CA ARG A 429 -8.58 15.72 -26.18
C ARG A 429 -9.81 15.37 -25.36
N LYS A 430 -10.04 14.08 -25.18
CA LYS A 430 -11.03 13.56 -24.24
C LYS A 430 -10.48 13.66 -22.83
N ILE A 431 -11.25 14.28 -21.93
CA ILE A 431 -10.95 14.45 -20.53
C ILE A 431 -11.96 13.66 -19.72
N GLN A 432 -11.48 12.85 -18.80
CA GLN A 432 -12.31 12.12 -17.84
C GLN A 432 -12.47 12.93 -16.56
N GLY A 433 -13.65 12.88 -15.99
CA GLY A 433 -13.96 13.43 -14.68
C GLY A 433 -15.04 12.61 -13.98
N TRP A 434 -15.32 12.95 -12.74
CA TRP A 434 -16.40 12.37 -11.95
C TRP A 434 -17.25 13.49 -11.38
N ILE A 435 -18.58 13.31 -11.40
CA ILE A 435 -19.52 14.21 -10.75
C ILE A 435 -20.12 13.48 -9.55
N ALA A 436 -19.91 14.02 -8.36
CA ALA A 436 -20.64 13.63 -7.16
C ALA A 436 -21.87 14.54 -7.04
N LYS A 437 -23.06 13.95 -7.12
CA LYS A 437 -24.34 14.64 -6.98
C LYS A 437 -24.85 14.48 -5.56
N PRO A 438 -25.49 15.51 -4.98
CA PRO A 438 -26.02 15.42 -3.63
C PRO A 438 -27.11 14.36 -3.52
N PRO A 439 -27.41 13.89 -2.28
CA PRO A 439 -28.65 13.19 -2.00
C PRO A 439 -29.86 13.96 -2.53
N GLU A 440 -30.88 13.23 -3.01
CA GLU A 440 -32.12 13.83 -3.56
C GLU A 440 -31.88 14.81 -4.73
N PHE A 441 -30.83 14.59 -5.54
CA PHE A 441 -30.51 15.44 -6.68
C PHE A 441 -31.69 15.61 -7.65
N ASP A 442 -32.10 16.86 -7.86
CA ASP A 442 -33.15 17.23 -8.82
C ASP A 442 -32.53 17.91 -10.06
N LYS A 443 -32.60 17.26 -11.22
CA LYS A 443 -32.06 17.77 -12.49
C LYS A 443 -32.67 19.09 -12.96
N ASN A 444 -33.81 19.51 -12.39
CA ASN A 444 -34.48 20.76 -12.71
C ASN A 444 -34.00 21.93 -11.83
N LYS A 445 -33.21 21.67 -10.82
CA LYS A 445 -32.61 22.68 -9.94
C LYS A 445 -31.17 22.99 -10.36
N LYS A 446 -30.72 24.17 -9.99
CA LYS A 446 -29.30 24.58 -10.10
C LYS A 446 -28.65 24.43 -8.75
N TYR A 447 -27.43 23.89 -8.76
CA TYR A 447 -26.61 23.67 -7.58
C TYR A 447 -25.31 24.44 -7.70
N PRO A 448 -24.69 24.88 -6.60
CA PRO A 448 -23.30 25.33 -6.61
C PRO A 448 -22.38 24.22 -7.16
N LEU A 449 -21.36 24.60 -7.91
CA LEU A 449 -20.38 23.68 -8.46
C LEU A 449 -19.02 23.88 -7.78
N ILE A 450 -18.51 22.85 -7.14
CA ILE A 450 -17.13 22.76 -6.67
C ILE A 450 -16.34 21.97 -7.70
N VAL A 451 -15.25 22.56 -8.21
CA VAL A 451 -14.34 21.88 -9.15
C VAL A 451 -13.05 21.58 -8.42
N GLU A 452 -12.74 20.31 -8.26
CA GLU A 452 -11.52 19.82 -7.64
C GLU A 452 -10.59 19.21 -8.70
N ASN A 453 -9.37 19.72 -8.80
CA ASN A 453 -8.35 19.21 -9.70
C ASN A 453 -7.31 18.44 -8.89
N HIS A 454 -6.92 17.24 -9.35
CA HIS A 454 -5.85 16.50 -8.70
C HIS A 454 -4.50 17.22 -8.80
N GLY A 455 -3.69 17.06 -7.76
CA GLY A 455 -2.31 17.54 -7.74
C GLY A 455 -1.35 16.59 -8.47
N GLY A 456 -0.05 16.99 -8.49
CA GLY A 456 0.97 16.11 -9.02
C GLY A 456 2.03 16.76 -9.89
N PRO A 457 1.84 17.12 -11.15
CA PRO A 457 0.68 16.96 -12.05
C PRO A 457 0.48 15.52 -12.56
N ILE A 458 1.44 14.61 -12.35
CA ILE A 458 1.39 13.25 -12.86
C ILE A 458 0.70 12.33 -11.84
N SER A 459 -0.60 12.49 -11.72
CA SER A 459 -1.47 11.70 -10.85
C SER A 459 -2.84 11.55 -11.49
N ASN A 460 -3.77 10.88 -10.83
CA ASN A 460 -5.17 10.83 -11.21
C ASN A 460 -6.06 10.60 -9.99
N TYR A 461 -7.25 11.16 -10.04
CA TYR A 461 -8.36 10.72 -9.22
C TYR A 461 -9.02 9.49 -9.85
N GLY A 462 -9.94 8.88 -9.13
CA GLY A 462 -10.67 7.71 -9.60
C GLY A 462 -12.01 7.52 -8.91
N ASP A 463 -12.71 6.48 -9.31
CA ASP A 463 -13.99 6.03 -8.77
C ASP A 463 -13.80 5.34 -7.41
N ARG A 464 -13.35 6.08 -6.41
CA ARG A 464 -12.99 5.58 -5.07
C ARG A 464 -13.75 6.32 -3.99
N PHE A 465 -13.91 5.69 -2.84
CA PHE A 465 -14.51 6.32 -1.68
C PHE A 465 -13.68 7.50 -1.21
N SER A 466 -14.31 8.66 -1.10
CA SER A 466 -13.70 9.91 -0.66
C SER A 466 -14.63 10.66 0.28
N PRO A 467 -14.41 10.59 1.59
CA PRO A 467 -15.22 11.33 2.56
C PRO A 467 -15.30 12.82 2.27
N GLU A 468 -14.21 13.45 1.86
CA GLU A 468 -14.17 14.89 1.54
C GLU A 468 -15.18 15.24 0.43
N ILE A 469 -15.19 14.46 -0.67
CA ILE A 469 -16.13 14.68 -1.77
C ILE A 469 -17.57 14.39 -1.33
N LEU A 470 -17.80 13.36 -0.52
CA LEU A 470 -19.12 13.05 0.01
C LEU A 470 -19.64 14.15 0.93
N LEU A 471 -18.78 14.76 1.76
CA LEU A 471 -19.13 15.89 2.60
C LEU A 471 -19.53 17.11 1.77
N TYR A 472 -18.80 17.44 0.70
CA TYR A 472 -19.15 18.53 -0.20
C TYR A 472 -20.52 18.29 -0.88
N SER A 473 -20.77 17.07 -1.35
CA SER A 473 -22.04 16.75 -2.01
C SER A 473 -23.20 16.62 -1.02
N ALA A 474 -22.96 16.35 0.26
CA ALA A 474 -23.98 16.26 1.30
C ALA A 474 -24.31 17.61 1.95
N SER A 475 -23.48 18.63 1.73
CA SER A 475 -23.71 19.98 2.24
C SER A 475 -24.80 20.70 1.45
N ASP A 476 -25.62 21.53 2.14
CA ASP A 476 -26.69 22.32 1.53
C ASP A 476 -26.17 23.51 0.69
#